data_3fce56c73e222412057c0c98d460e4fc
#
_entry.id   3fce56c73e222412057c0c98d460e4fc
#
_cell.length_a   1.000
_cell.length_b   1.000
_cell.length_c   1.000
_cell.angle_alpha   90.00
_cell.angle_beta   90.00
_cell.angle_gamma   90.00
#
_symmetry.space_group_name_H-M   'P 1'
#
loop_
_entity.id
_entity.type
_entity.pdbx_description
1 polymer ?
#
loop_
_entity_poly.entity_id
_entity_poly.type
_entity_poly.pdbx_seq_one_letter_code
_entity_poly.pdbx_strand_id
1 'polypeptide(L)'
;MSVRTTSRGKTIRQFLIDGSADGRWVSELSNWTGKAYKIPRTYINSCEDRDDLHYTGVYFLFGIDDDTDEPQVYIGEAENIINRIKQHLSDKDFWTECVVFISKDNNLNKAHIKYLENHLYLLAKENKRYTVMNANTPTEPSISEMDRAEMDEFIDNMQLILNVLGHKVLEPAAKPHKRDTARRFSLTYHNKTVATGGPVPQGFAVFKGSSMVSETTPSLPPSICNERQQLIDKGIVVDGKFVQDWPFSSPSRAASVVLGYKISGPIAWKDKNSVTLKDAEIENKN
;
A
#
# COMPACT_ATOMS: atom_id res chain seq x y z
N MET A 1 21.48 6.95 28.46
CA MET A 1 20.26 6.13 28.62
C MET A 1 19.57 6.03 27.29
N SER A 2 19.61 4.86 26.65
CA SER A 2 18.92 4.64 25.36
C SER A 2 17.44 4.48 25.63
N VAL A 3 16.62 5.43 25.14
CA VAL A 3 15.17 5.33 25.17
C VAL A 3 14.78 4.21 24.20
N ARG A 4 14.47 3.02 24.75
CA ARG A 4 13.82 1.97 23.97
C ARG A 4 12.44 2.50 23.56
N THR A 5 12.26 2.85 22.31
CA THR A 5 10.95 3.05 21.69
C THR A 5 10.24 1.69 21.68
N THR A 6 9.56 1.36 22.77
CA THR A 6 8.66 0.20 22.81
C THR A 6 7.47 0.51 21.93
N SER A 7 7.32 -0.21 20.81
CA SER A 7 6.08 -0.14 20.02
C SER A 7 4.93 -0.58 20.92
N ARG A 8 3.97 0.33 21.14
CA ARG A 8 2.76 0.01 21.91
C ARG A 8 1.79 -0.71 20.99
N GLY A 9 1.19 -1.80 21.49
CA GLY A 9 0.10 -2.47 20.78
C GLY A 9 -1.06 -1.51 20.56
N LYS A 10 -1.74 -1.62 19.39
CA LYS A 10 -2.98 -0.90 19.09
C LYS A 10 -4.11 -1.89 18.92
N THR A 11 -5.30 -1.57 19.39
CA THR A 11 -6.49 -2.43 19.27
C THR A 11 -7.40 -1.88 18.19
N ILE A 12 -7.71 -2.71 17.20
CA ILE A 12 -8.70 -2.43 16.17
C ILE A 12 -9.90 -3.35 16.41
N ARG A 13 -11.11 -2.78 16.44
CA ARG A 13 -12.36 -3.51 16.49
C ARG A 13 -13.02 -3.50 15.13
N GLN A 14 -13.47 -4.66 14.68
CA GLN A 14 -14.22 -4.81 13.44
C GLN A 14 -15.60 -5.36 13.74
N PHE A 15 -16.63 -4.75 13.14
CA PHE A 15 -18.02 -5.18 13.25
C PHE A 15 -18.56 -5.45 11.85
N LEU A 16 -19.00 -6.67 11.62
CA LEU A 16 -19.61 -7.11 10.37
C LEU A 16 -21.10 -6.79 10.42
N ILE A 17 -21.50 -5.71 9.76
CA ILE A 17 -22.89 -5.19 9.81
C ILE A 17 -23.88 -6.25 9.34
N ASP A 18 -23.53 -6.94 8.25
CA ASP A 18 -24.40 -7.93 7.61
C ASP A 18 -24.10 -9.37 8.07
N GLY A 19 -23.26 -9.56 9.11
CA GLY A 19 -22.85 -10.86 9.61
C GLY A 19 -22.02 -11.71 8.65
N SER A 20 -21.54 -11.13 7.55
CA SER A 20 -20.75 -11.78 6.50
C SER A 20 -19.46 -11.04 6.24
N ALA A 21 -18.42 -11.77 5.87
CA ALA A 21 -17.14 -11.20 5.44
C ALA A 21 -17.26 -10.43 4.12
N ASP A 22 -18.21 -10.77 3.26
CA ASP A 22 -18.45 -10.12 1.97
C ASP A 22 -19.42 -8.93 2.07
N GLY A 23 -19.89 -8.62 3.29
CA GLY A 23 -20.80 -7.52 3.56
C GLY A 23 -20.10 -6.23 3.97
N ARG A 24 -20.89 -5.33 4.59
CA ARG A 24 -20.42 -4.04 5.11
C ARG A 24 -19.73 -4.22 6.46
N TRP A 25 -18.61 -3.54 6.65
CA TRP A 25 -17.84 -3.57 7.90
C TRP A 25 -17.71 -2.17 8.49
N VAL A 26 -17.66 -2.13 9.83
CA VAL A 26 -17.16 -0.98 10.59
C VAL A 26 -15.83 -1.35 11.22
N SER A 27 -14.85 -0.47 11.14
CA SER A 27 -13.55 -0.62 11.79
C SER A 27 -13.25 0.61 12.63
N GLU A 28 -12.86 0.39 13.89
CA GLU A 28 -12.51 1.44 14.82
C GLU A 28 -11.19 1.14 15.53
N LEU A 29 -10.33 2.13 15.61
CA LEU A 29 -9.12 2.08 16.43
C LEU A 29 -9.44 2.61 17.84
N SER A 30 -8.98 1.92 18.89
CA SER A 30 -9.11 2.41 20.26
C SER A 30 -8.35 3.73 20.47
N ASN A 31 -8.94 4.64 21.24
CA ASN A 31 -8.40 5.98 21.51
C ASN A 31 -8.28 6.87 20.25
N TRP A 32 -9.19 6.69 19.30
CA TRP A 32 -9.29 7.52 18.11
C TRP A 32 -10.74 7.86 17.81
N THR A 33 -11.00 9.09 17.40
CA THR A 33 -12.34 9.54 17.02
C THR A 33 -12.73 9.06 15.63
N GLY A 34 -11.77 8.74 14.77
CA GLY A 34 -12.05 8.24 13.43
C GLY A 34 -12.75 6.89 13.43
N LYS A 35 -13.58 6.70 12.41
CA LYS A 35 -14.35 5.48 12.14
C LYS A 35 -14.26 5.18 10.65
N ALA A 36 -14.03 3.94 10.30
CA ALA A 36 -13.99 3.48 8.93
C ALA A 36 -15.16 2.57 8.60
N TYR A 37 -15.74 2.75 7.42
CA TYR A 37 -16.67 1.82 6.79
C TYR A 37 -15.99 1.19 5.57
N LYS A 38 -16.01 -0.13 5.48
CA LYS A 38 -15.75 -0.88 4.26
C LYS A 38 -17.08 -1.30 3.68
N ILE A 39 -17.37 -0.89 2.44
CA ILE A 39 -18.68 -1.11 1.82
C ILE A 39 -18.47 -1.63 0.39
N PRO A 40 -18.88 -2.87 0.09
CA PRO A 40 -18.92 -3.34 -1.29
C PRO A 40 -19.88 -2.48 -2.13
N ARG A 41 -19.53 -2.23 -3.40
CA ARG A 41 -20.32 -1.40 -4.33
C ARG A 41 -21.81 -1.77 -4.36
N THR A 42 -22.12 -3.06 -4.30
CA THR A 42 -23.50 -3.58 -4.32
C THR A 42 -24.35 -3.19 -3.12
N TYR A 43 -23.70 -2.81 -1.98
CA TYR A 43 -24.37 -2.43 -0.75
C TYR A 43 -24.56 -0.92 -0.56
N ILE A 44 -24.08 -0.08 -1.48
CA ILE A 44 -24.14 1.39 -1.32
C ILE A 44 -25.56 1.90 -1.12
N ASN A 45 -26.51 1.38 -1.88
CA ASN A 45 -27.92 1.77 -1.77
C ASN A 45 -28.60 1.28 -0.48
N SER A 46 -27.99 0.34 0.24
CA SER A 46 -28.48 -0.18 1.52
C SER A 46 -27.88 0.54 2.74
N CYS A 47 -27.12 1.63 2.54
CA CYS A 47 -26.44 2.36 3.61
C CYS A 47 -27.26 3.51 4.20
N GLU A 48 -28.52 3.65 3.85
CA GLU A 48 -29.43 4.67 4.39
C GLU A 48 -29.75 4.47 5.89
N ASP A 49 -29.50 3.27 6.40
CA ASP A 49 -29.61 2.91 7.82
C ASP A 49 -28.45 3.45 8.69
N ARG A 50 -27.52 4.23 8.09
CA ARG A 50 -26.30 4.74 8.74
C ARG A 50 -26.26 6.25 8.71
N ASP A 51 -26.79 6.90 9.75
CA ASP A 51 -26.86 8.36 9.85
C ASP A 51 -25.48 9.03 9.74
N ASP A 52 -24.45 8.39 10.30
CA ASP A 52 -23.10 8.92 10.29
C ASP A 52 -22.39 8.85 8.92
N LEU A 53 -22.90 8.11 7.94
CA LEU A 53 -22.46 8.19 6.55
C LEU A 53 -22.93 9.48 5.83
N HIS A 54 -23.80 10.27 6.45
CA HIS A 54 -24.16 11.61 6.01
C HIS A 54 -23.19 12.69 6.54
N TYR A 55 -22.20 12.30 7.36
CA TYR A 55 -21.18 13.20 7.88
C TYR A 55 -20.12 13.57 6.83
N THR A 56 -19.38 14.60 7.17
CA THR A 56 -18.20 15.03 6.44
C THR A 56 -17.08 14.01 6.57
N GLY A 57 -16.40 13.70 5.46
CA GLY A 57 -15.31 12.73 5.50
C GLY A 57 -14.56 12.58 4.18
N VAL A 58 -13.70 11.57 4.14
CA VAL A 58 -12.91 11.18 2.95
C VAL A 58 -13.17 9.72 2.60
N TYR A 59 -12.97 9.36 1.36
CA TYR A 59 -13.25 7.99 0.89
C TYR A 59 -12.26 7.55 -0.19
N PHE A 60 -12.09 6.25 -0.27
CA PHE A 60 -11.33 5.54 -1.29
C PHE A 60 -12.29 4.63 -2.07
N LEU A 61 -12.21 4.66 -3.39
CA LEU A 61 -12.85 3.69 -4.26
C LEU A 61 -11.77 2.77 -4.81
N PHE A 62 -11.86 1.49 -4.51
CA PHE A 62 -10.89 0.48 -4.90
C PHE A 62 -11.43 -0.40 -6.02
N GLY A 63 -10.58 -0.70 -6.98
CA GLY A 63 -10.85 -1.62 -8.08
C GLY A 63 -9.58 -2.24 -8.63
N ILE A 64 -9.76 -2.99 -9.69
CA ILE A 64 -8.68 -3.65 -10.44
C ILE A 64 -8.91 -3.32 -11.91
N ASP A 65 -7.86 -3.02 -12.63
CA ASP A 65 -7.91 -2.82 -14.07
C ASP A 65 -8.14 -4.17 -14.77
N ASP A 66 -9.16 -4.24 -15.63
CA ASP A 66 -9.57 -5.49 -16.28
C ASP A 66 -8.53 -6.04 -17.26
N ASP A 67 -7.71 -5.16 -17.85
CA ASP A 67 -6.71 -5.55 -18.86
C ASP A 67 -5.35 -5.92 -18.24
N THR A 68 -4.97 -5.23 -17.16
CA THR A 68 -3.62 -5.32 -16.58
C THR A 68 -3.55 -6.03 -15.24
N ASP A 69 -4.70 -6.33 -14.61
CA ASP A 69 -4.82 -6.80 -13.21
C ASP A 69 -4.18 -5.83 -12.19
N GLU A 70 -3.94 -4.57 -12.58
CA GLU A 70 -3.36 -3.59 -11.67
C GLU A 70 -4.40 -3.02 -10.70
N PRO A 71 -4.06 -2.86 -9.41
CA PRO A 71 -4.96 -2.25 -8.46
C PRO A 71 -5.12 -0.75 -8.76
N GLN A 72 -6.36 -0.30 -8.76
CA GLN A 72 -6.75 1.09 -8.99
C GLN A 72 -7.37 1.69 -7.73
N VAL A 73 -7.20 3.00 -7.56
CA VAL A 73 -7.82 3.75 -6.46
C VAL A 73 -8.21 5.15 -6.89
N TYR A 74 -9.39 5.58 -6.49
CA TYR A 74 -9.80 6.99 -6.50
C TYR A 74 -9.96 7.47 -5.06
N ILE A 75 -9.45 8.66 -4.76
CA ILE A 75 -9.51 9.29 -3.43
C ILE A 75 -10.37 10.54 -3.55
N GLY A 76 -11.30 10.73 -2.64
CA GLY A 76 -12.18 11.89 -2.66
C GLY A 76 -12.65 12.31 -1.28
N GLU A 77 -13.21 13.51 -1.22
CA GLU A 77 -13.82 14.10 -0.03
C GLU A 77 -15.28 14.48 -0.27
N ALA A 78 -16.07 14.56 0.77
CA ALA A 78 -17.43 15.09 0.72
C ALA A 78 -17.92 15.56 2.08
N GLU A 79 -18.81 16.59 2.08
CA GLU A 79 -19.53 17.02 3.27
C GLU A 79 -20.72 16.10 3.58
N ASN A 80 -21.16 15.31 2.61
CA ASN A 80 -22.11 14.22 2.76
C ASN A 80 -21.59 13.02 1.94
N ILE A 81 -20.94 12.10 2.64
CA ILE A 81 -20.21 11.00 2.03
C ILE A 81 -21.11 10.08 1.21
N ILE A 82 -22.22 9.60 1.80
CA ILE A 82 -23.06 8.60 1.12
C ILE A 82 -23.67 9.15 -0.17
N ASN A 83 -24.08 10.42 -0.18
CA ASN A 83 -24.62 11.05 -1.37
C ASN A 83 -23.56 11.15 -2.47
N ARG A 84 -22.31 11.46 -2.10
CA ARG A 84 -21.21 11.54 -3.05
C ARG A 84 -20.86 10.17 -3.65
N ILE A 85 -20.81 9.12 -2.83
CA ILE A 85 -20.52 7.77 -3.30
C ILE A 85 -21.65 7.26 -4.21
N LYS A 86 -22.93 7.55 -3.89
CA LYS A 86 -24.06 7.22 -4.77
C LYS A 86 -23.92 7.84 -6.17
N GLN A 87 -23.41 9.06 -6.28
CA GLN A 87 -23.13 9.67 -7.59
C GLN A 87 -22.07 8.86 -8.37
N HIS A 88 -21.06 8.32 -7.69
CA HIS A 88 -20.03 7.50 -8.32
C HIS A 88 -20.52 6.13 -8.81
N LEU A 89 -21.72 5.70 -8.46
CA LEU A 89 -22.31 4.49 -9.06
C LEU A 89 -22.58 4.67 -10.55
N SER A 90 -22.88 5.90 -11.00
CA SER A 90 -23.11 6.22 -12.43
C SER A 90 -21.86 6.73 -13.15
N ASP A 91 -20.95 7.42 -12.42
CA ASP A 91 -19.86 8.16 -13.04
C ASP A 91 -18.57 7.33 -13.19
N LYS A 92 -18.44 6.26 -12.42
CA LYS A 92 -17.23 5.44 -12.35
C LYS A 92 -17.58 3.96 -12.24
N ASP A 93 -17.08 3.14 -13.12
CA ASP A 93 -17.36 1.70 -13.21
C ASP A 93 -16.24 0.81 -12.64
N PHE A 94 -14.99 1.31 -12.61
CA PHE A 94 -13.79 0.54 -12.27
C PHE A 94 -13.77 -0.04 -10.84
N TRP A 95 -14.50 0.53 -9.88
CA TRP A 95 -14.40 0.17 -8.47
C TRP A 95 -15.45 -0.85 -8.04
N THR A 96 -15.05 -1.72 -7.11
CA THR A 96 -15.89 -2.79 -6.55
C THR A 96 -16.17 -2.60 -5.05
N GLU A 97 -15.35 -1.80 -4.38
CA GLU A 97 -15.42 -1.58 -2.94
C GLU A 97 -15.03 -0.13 -2.60
N CYS A 98 -15.68 0.45 -1.60
CA CYS A 98 -15.24 1.70 -1.03
C CYS A 98 -14.84 1.56 0.45
N VAL A 99 -13.87 2.36 0.88
CA VAL A 99 -13.54 2.57 2.28
C VAL A 99 -13.74 4.04 2.61
N VAL A 100 -14.62 4.31 3.57
CA VAL A 100 -14.99 5.66 4.02
C VAL A 100 -14.37 5.92 5.38
N PHE A 101 -13.87 7.13 5.60
CA PHE A 101 -13.42 7.60 6.90
C PHE A 101 -14.18 8.86 7.30
N ILE A 102 -14.75 8.82 8.50
CA ILE A 102 -15.49 9.90 9.16
C ILE A 102 -14.99 10.07 10.59
N SER A 103 -15.35 11.15 11.25
CA SER A 103 -15.18 11.29 12.70
C SER A 103 -16.50 10.99 13.43
N LYS A 104 -16.44 10.19 14.50
CA LYS A 104 -17.61 9.80 15.33
C LYS A 104 -18.30 11.00 15.98
N ASP A 105 -17.54 12.04 16.28
CA ASP A 105 -18.02 13.29 16.87
C ASP A 105 -18.42 14.35 15.82
N ASN A 106 -18.38 13.96 14.52
CA ASN A 106 -18.66 14.83 13.36
C ASN A 106 -17.83 16.13 13.35
N ASN A 107 -16.59 16.07 13.85
CA ASN A 107 -15.70 17.23 13.99
C ASN A 107 -14.86 17.53 12.73
N LEU A 108 -14.93 16.70 11.68
CA LEU A 108 -14.27 17.00 10.41
C LEU A 108 -15.02 18.12 9.68
N ASN A 109 -14.32 19.21 9.36
CA ASN A 109 -14.84 20.30 8.55
C ASN A 109 -14.31 20.27 7.11
N LYS A 110 -14.79 21.17 6.26
CA LYS A 110 -14.44 21.26 4.85
C LYS A 110 -12.92 21.44 4.61
N ALA A 111 -12.24 22.21 5.46
CA ALA A 111 -10.81 22.42 5.34
C ALA A 111 -10.02 21.15 5.70
N HIS A 112 -10.46 20.44 6.76
CA HIS A 112 -9.87 19.16 7.17
C HIS A 112 -9.95 18.11 6.07
N ILE A 113 -11.13 17.89 5.48
CA ILE A 113 -11.29 16.86 4.45
C ILE A 113 -10.56 17.18 3.16
N LYS A 114 -10.42 18.46 2.78
CA LYS A 114 -9.57 18.87 1.66
C LYS A 114 -8.10 18.62 1.92
N TYR A 115 -7.62 18.90 3.15
CA TYR A 115 -6.25 18.59 3.56
C TYR A 115 -5.99 17.09 3.49
N LEU A 116 -6.89 16.29 4.06
CA LEU A 116 -6.81 14.82 4.00
C LEU A 116 -6.79 14.33 2.56
N GLU A 117 -7.70 14.75 1.70
CA GLU A 117 -7.77 14.35 0.30
C GLU A 117 -6.46 14.64 -0.45
N ASN A 118 -5.91 15.86 -0.30
CA ASN A 118 -4.65 16.24 -0.94
C ASN A 118 -3.49 15.35 -0.48
N HIS A 119 -3.28 15.20 0.85
CA HIS A 119 -2.17 14.43 1.40
C HIS A 119 -2.28 12.93 1.10
N LEU A 120 -3.48 12.37 1.18
CA LEU A 120 -3.75 10.96 0.84
C LEU A 120 -3.46 10.70 -0.65
N TYR A 121 -3.87 11.63 -1.53
CA TYR A 121 -3.58 11.55 -2.96
C TYR A 121 -2.06 11.59 -3.23
N LEU A 122 -1.34 12.53 -2.61
CA LEU A 122 0.11 12.64 -2.78
C LEU A 122 0.85 11.38 -2.29
N LEU A 123 0.47 10.86 -1.12
CA LEU A 123 1.02 9.61 -0.58
C LEU A 123 0.75 8.42 -1.51
N ALA A 124 -0.46 8.28 -2.03
CA ALA A 124 -0.80 7.20 -2.94
C ALA A 124 0.02 7.29 -4.25
N LYS A 125 0.19 8.50 -4.78
CA LYS A 125 1.02 8.76 -5.98
C LYS A 125 2.51 8.45 -5.74
N GLU A 126 3.06 8.87 -4.60
CA GLU A 126 4.45 8.62 -4.23
C GLU A 126 4.72 7.12 -4.06
N ASN A 127 3.80 6.41 -3.41
CA ASN A 127 3.95 5.00 -3.08
C ASN A 127 3.82 4.06 -4.31
N LYS A 128 3.17 4.49 -5.38
CA LYS A 128 3.05 3.77 -6.66
C LYS A 128 2.55 2.31 -6.56
N ARG A 129 1.77 2.00 -5.51
CA ARG A 129 1.19 0.66 -5.32
C ARG A 129 -0.12 0.47 -6.05
N TYR A 130 -0.81 1.57 -6.32
CA TYR A 130 -2.09 1.63 -6.99
C TYR A 130 -2.01 2.67 -8.11
N THR A 131 -2.69 2.40 -9.20
CA THR A 131 -2.96 3.43 -10.21
C THR A 131 -4.00 4.39 -9.66
N VAL A 132 -3.61 5.67 -9.49
CA VAL A 132 -4.51 6.70 -8.92
C VAL A 132 -5.36 7.30 -10.03
N MET A 133 -6.68 7.12 -9.94
CA MET A 133 -7.70 7.44 -10.95
C MET A 133 -8.21 8.88 -10.87
N ASN A 134 -7.67 9.71 -9.98
CA ASN A 134 -8.01 11.13 -9.90
C ASN A 134 -7.48 11.87 -11.14
N ALA A 135 -8.37 12.57 -11.86
CA ALA A 135 -7.99 13.35 -13.05
C ALA A 135 -7.08 14.55 -12.72
N ASN A 136 -7.33 15.17 -11.56
CA ASN A 136 -6.59 16.36 -11.12
C ASN A 136 -5.99 16.14 -9.73
N THR A 137 -4.88 16.82 -9.45
CA THR A 137 -4.33 16.90 -8.09
C THR A 137 -5.24 17.75 -7.22
N PRO A 138 -5.74 17.22 -6.09
CA PRO A 138 -6.53 18.03 -5.15
C PRO A 138 -5.74 19.24 -4.65
N THR A 139 -6.43 20.35 -4.42
CA THR A 139 -5.79 21.59 -3.93
C THR A 139 -5.55 21.49 -2.43
N GLU A 140 -4.33 21.78 -1.98
CA GLU A 140 -4.00 21.87 -0.56
C GLU A 140 -4.65 23.13 0.05
N PRO A 141 -5.49 23.00 1.09
CA PRO A 141 -6.07 24.14 1.79
C PRO A 141 -5.07 24.74 2.79
N SER A 142 -5.27 26.00 3.16
CA SER A 142 -4.60 26.60 4.31
C SER A 142 -5.36 26.20 5.58
N ILE A 143 -4.69 25.52 6.50
CA ILE A 143 -5.21 25.16 7.84
C ILE A 143 -4.21 25.59 8.91
N SER A 144 -4.65 25.65 10.17
CA SER A 144 -3.78 26.00 11.29
C SER A 144 -2.72 24.90 11.52
N GLU A 145 -1.64 25.26 12.23
CA GLU A 145 -0.61 24.27 12.62
C GLU A 145 -1.18 23.15 13.50
N MET A 146 -2.13 23.48 14.38
CA MET A 146 -2.79 22.51 15.24
C MET A 146 -3.66 21.55 14.42
N ASP A 147 -4.49 22.07 13.52
CA ASP A 147 -5.32 21.25 12.64
C ASP A 147 -4.46 20.34 11.77
N ARG A 148 -3.32 20.84 11.28
CA ARG A 148 -2.37 20.06 10.49
C ARG A 148 -1.85 18.86 11.28
N ALA A 149 -1.39 19.09 12.52
CA ALA A 149 -0.88 18.01 13.37
C ALA A 149 -1.96 16.95 13.66
N GLU A 150 -3.20 17.37 13.90
CA GLU A 150 -4.33 16.47 14.10
C GLU A 150 -4.65 15.65 12.83
N MET A 151 -4.64 16.28 11.66
CA MET A 151 -4.92 15.60 10.39
C MET A 151 -3.79 14.66 9.99
N ASP A 152 -2.54 14.97 10.29
CA ASP A 152 -1.40 14.07 10.06
C ASP A 152 -1.54 12.80 10.93
N GLU A 153 -1.92 12.94 12.21
CA GLU A 153 -2.22 11.78 13.06
C GLU A 153 -3.44 11.01 12.54
N PHE A 154 -4.44 11.71 12.01
CA PHE A 154 -5.62 11.09 11.41
C PHE A 154 -5.22 10.20 10.22
N ILE A 155 -4.32 10.68 9.35
CA ILE A 155 -3.75 9.94 8.21
C ILE A 155 -3.00 8.69 8.68
N ASP A 156 -2.16 8.80 9.72
CA ASP A 156 -1.42 7.65 10.28
C ASP A 156 -2.37 6.55 10.76
N ASN A 157 -3.47 6.92 11.41
CA ASN A 157 -4.47 5.99 11.89
C ASN A 157 -5.31 5.39 10.73
N MET A 158 -5.63 6.20 9.69
CA MET A 158 -6.27 5.72 8.45
C MET A 158 -5.39 4.67 7.76
N GLN A 159 -4.09 4.91 7.64
CA GLN A 159 -3.14 3.96 7.04
C GLN A 159 -3.16 2.62 7.76
N LEU A 160 -3.20 2.63 9.11
CA LEU A 160 -3.30 1.40 9.90
C LEU A 160 -4.56 0.60 9.57
N ILE A 161 -5.72 1.26 9.52
CA ILE A 161 -7.00 0.61 9.22
C ILE A 161 -7.00 0.10 7.77
N LEU A 162 -6.57 0.90 6.79
CA LEU A 162 -6.48 0.48 5.39
C LEU A 162 -5.62 -0.78 5.24
N ASN A 163 -4.47 -0.84 5.92
CA ASN A 163 -3.60 -2.01 5.88
C ASN A 163 -4.27 -3.28 6.46
N VAL A 164 -5.04 -3.15 7.53
CA VAL A 164 -5.81 -4.26 8.13
C VAL A 164 -6.96 -4.69 7.22
N LEU A 165 -7.57 -3.76 6.49
CA LEU A 165 -8.60 -4.05 5.48
C LEU A 165 -8.01 -4.66 4.18
N GLY A 166 -6.68 -4.74 4.05
CA GLY A 166 -5.99 -5.31 2.89
C GLY A 166 -5.50 -4.29 1.86
N HIS A 167 -5.79 -2.99 2.05
CA HIS A 167 -5.41 -1.92 1.13
C HIS A 167 -4.14 -1.21 1.58
N LYS A 168 -3.02 -1.50 0.91
CA LYS A 168 -1.71 -0.90 1.23
C LYS A 168 -1.39 0.36 0.43
N VAL A 169 -2.42 1.11 0.05
CA VAL A 169 -2.32 2.26 -0.85
C VAL A 169 -1.45 3.39 -0.28
N LEU A 170 -1.47 3.60 1.04
CA LEU A 170 -0.68 4.62 1.73
C LEU A 170 0.66 4.08 2.27
N GLU A 171 0.95 2.80 2.09
CA GLU A 171 2.18 2.19 2.59
C GLU A 171 3.28 2.31 1.53
N PRO A 172 4.45 2.86 1.83
CA PRO A 172 5.58 2.85 0.90
C PRO A 172 5.87 1.44 0.37
N ALA A 173 6.24 1.35 -0.89
CA ALA A 173 6.52 0.08 -1.55
C ALA A 173 7.56 -0.75 -0.80
N ALA A 174 8.55 -0.12 -0.19
CA ALA A 174 9.46 -0.72 0.77
C ALA A 174 9.97 0.35 1.74
N LYS A 175 9.52 0.31 3.01
CA LYS A 175 10.37 0.79 4.09
C LYS A 175 11.15 -0.41 4.59
N PRO A 176 12.50 -0.40 4.53
CA PRO A 176 13.25 -1.31 5.36
C PRO A 176 12.79 -1.04 6.80
N HIS A 177 12.30 -2.07 7.49
CA HIS A 177 12.01 -1.94 8.90
C HIS A 177 13.25 -1.33 9.57
N LYS A 178 13.10 -0.22 10.32
CA LYS A 178 14.12 0.36 11.22
C LYS A 178 14.49 -0.58 12.38
N ARG A 179 14.38 -1.87 12.22
CA ARG A 179 15.06 -2.87 13.04
C ARG A 179 16.32 -3.25 12.30
N ASP A 180 17.34 -2.59 12.66
CA ASP A 180 18.70 -2.55 12.21
C ASP A 180 19.45 -3.88 12.42
N THR A 181 18.89 -4.98 11.91
CA THR A 181 19.57 -6.28 11.85
C THR A 181 19.01 -7.16 10.72
N ALA A 182 18.26 -6.61 9.77
CA ALA A 182 17.86 -7.41 8.63
C ALA A 182 19.11 -7.79 7.83
N ARG A 183 19.51 -9.06 7.93
CA ARG A 183 20.59 -9.67 7.16
C ARG A 183 20.41 -9.30 5.70
N ARG A 184 21.38 -8.60 5.11
CA ARG A 184 21.35 -8.19 3.70
C ARG A 184 21.88 -9.34 2.85
N PHE A 185 21.23 -9.56 1.74
CA PHE A 185 21.59 -10.57 0.76
C PHE A 185 21.98 -9.91 -0.56
N SER A 186 22.86 -10.54 -1.29
CA SER A 186 23.35 -10.12 -2.60
C SER A 186 22.97 -11.15 -3.65
N LEU A 187 22.68 -10.67 -4.85
CA LEU A 187 22.45 -11.50 -6.03
C LEU A 187 23.57 -11.25 -7.04
N THR A 188 24.16 -12.32 -7.56
CA THR A 188 25.30 -12.22 -8.49
C THR A 188 24.90 -12.67 -9.89
N TYR A 189 25.46 -11.98 -10.89
CA TYR A 189 25.39 -12.34 -12.30
C TYR A 189 26.78 -12.21 -12.91
N HIS A 190 27.27 -13.27 -13.58
CA HIS A 190 28.65 -13.32 -14.10
C HIS A 190 29.71 -12.90 -13.06
N ASN A 191 29.61 -13.44 -11.86
CA ASN A 191 30.52 -13.17 -10.71
C ASN A 191 30.55 -11.72 -10.24
N LYS A 192 29.58 -10.89 -10.66
CA LYS A 192 29.42 -9.51 -10.15
C LYS A 192 28.12 -9.41 -9.37
N THR A 193 28.17 -8.72 -8.23
CA THR A 193 26.94 -8.37 -7.51
C THR A 193 26.14 -7.39 -8.34
N VAL A 194 24.92 -7.79 -8.74
CA VAL A 194 24.01 -6.96 -9.52
C VAL A 194 22.89 -6.38 -8.67
N ALA A 195 22.51 -7.05 -7.59
CA ALA A 195 21.46 -6.55 -6.71
C ALA A 195 21.73 -6.88 -5.24
N THR A 196 21.15 -6.08 -4.37
CA THR A 196 21.07 -6.34 -2.93
C THR A 196 19.60 -6.31 -2.51
N GLY A 197 19.27 -7.07 -1.47
CA GLY A 197 17.89 -7.18 -1.01
C GLY A 197 17.81 -7.82 0.38
N GLY A 198 16.57 -8.00 0.86
CA GLY A 198 16.32 -8.65 2.13
C GLY A 198 14.85 -8.98 2.35
N PRO A 199 14.55 -9.86 3.33
CA PRO A 199 13.18 -10.20 3.72
C PRO A 199 12.43 -8.96 4.23
N VAL A 200 11.16 -8.85 3.81
CA VAL A 200 10.21 -7.82 4.27
C VAL A 200 8.87 -8.50 4.58
N PRO A 201 7.98 -7.89 5.36
CA PRO A 201 6.69 -8.51 5.70
C PRO A 201 5.86 -8.96 4.49
N GLN A 202 6.04 -8.28 3.34
CA GLN A 202 5.31 -8.58 2.10
C GLN A 202 6.02 -9.61 1.21
N GLY A 203 7.16 -10.14 1.64
CA GLY A 203 7.97 -11.09 0.88
C GLY A 203 9.46 -10.75 0.89
N PHE A 204 9.99 -10.20 -0.20
CA PHE A 204 11.42 -9.88 -0.35
C PHE A 204 11.62 -8.56 -1.12
N ALA A 205 12.37 -7.61 -0.56
CA ALA A 205 12.65 -6.34 -1.23
C ALA A 205 13.99 -6.37 -1.97
N VAL A 206 14.01 -5.78 -3.16
CA VAL A 206 15.23 -5.39 -3.88
C VAL A 206 15.52 -3.93 -3.53
N PHE A 207 16.75 -3.62 -3.11
CA PHE A 207 17.10 -2.29 -2.63
C PHE A 207 17.51 -1.36 -3.76
N LYS A 208 17.28 -0.06 -3.55
CA LYS A 208 17.72 1.04 -4.40
C LYS A 208 19.18 0.90 -4.80
N GLY A 209 19.48 1.19 -6.07
CA GLY A 209 20.82 1.06 -6.65
C GLY A 209 21.13 -0.33 -7.22
N SER A 210 20.27 -1.34 -6.97
CA SER A 210 20.37 -2.64 -7.63
C SER A 210 20.14 -2.51 -9.13
N SER A 211 20.84 -3.31 -9.94
CA SER A 211 20.67 -3.35 -11.38
C SER A 211 19.71 -4.47 -11.78
N MET A 212 18.87 -4.21 -12.77
CA MET A 212 18.07 -5.21 -13.47
C MET A 212 18.82 -5.56 -14.78
N VAL A 213 19.21 -6.82 -14.94
CA VAL A 213 19.92 -7.31 -16.14
C VAL A 213 19.04 -7.10 -17.37
N SER A 214 19.58 -6.52 -18.45
CA SER A 214 18.79 -6.25 -19.66
C SER A 214 18.38 -7.50 -20.42
N GLU A 215 19.26 -8.51 -20.43
CA GLU A 215 19.03 -9.78 -21.12
C GLU A 215 17.96 -10.61 -20.44
N THR A 216 17.15 -11.31 -21.24
CA THR A 216 16.15 -12.26 -20.76
C THR A 216 16.26 -13.56 -21.50
N THR A 217 15.97 -14.68 -20.84
CA THR A 217 15.93 -16.00 -21.52
C THR A 217 14.55 -16.23 -22.14
N PRO A 218 14.47 -16.98 -23.26
CA PRO A 218 13.17 -17.34 -23.87
C PRO A 218 12.22 -18.11 -22.95
N SER A 219 12.76 -18.75 -21.89
CA SER A 219 12.00 -19.50 -20.90
C SER A 219 11.48 -18.66 -19.74
N LEU A 220 11.72 -17.33 -19.74
CA LEU A 220 11.21 -16.44 -18.71
C LEU A 220 9.67 -16.37 -18.81
N PRO A 221 8.93 -16.61 -17.70
CA PRO A 221 7.48 -16.54 -17.72
C PRO A 221 6.96 -15.17 -18.20
N PRO A 222 5.89 -15.12 -19.02
CA PRO A 222 5.30 -13.86 -19.48
C PRO A 222 4.94 -12.89 -18.35
N SER A 223 4.47 -13.41 -17.21
CA SER A 223 4.15 -12.59 -16.03
C SER A 223 5.36 -11.86 -15.46
N ILE A 224 6.57 -12.43 -15.55
CA ILE A 224 7.82 -11.77 -15.14
C ILE A 224 8.25 -10.74 -16.19
N CYS A 225 8.08 -11.03 -17.48
CA CYS A 225 8.35 -10.07 -18.55
C CYS A 225 7.48 -8.81 -18.39
N ASN A 226 6.19 -9.00 -18.17
CA ASN A 226 5.24 -7.90 -17.96
C ASN A 226 5.61 -7.09 -16.71
N GLU A 227 5.94 -7.76 -15.60
CA GLU A 227 6.37 -7.06 -14.37
C GLU A 227 7.65 -6.24 -14.57
N ARG A 228 8.63 -6.74 -15.33
CA ARG A 228 9.84 -5.99 -15.68
C ARG A 228 9.49 -4.72 -16.46
N GLN A 229 8.59 -4.82 -17.45
CA GLN A 229 8.13 -3.67 -18.22
C GLN A 229 7.38 -2.66 -17.35
N GLN A 230 6.47 -3.12 -16.51
CA GLN A 230 5.73 -2.28 -15.57
C GLN A 230 6.66 -1.50 -14.61
N LEU A 231 7.74 -2.13 -14.13
CA LEU A 231 8.72 -1.45 -13.28
C LEU A 231 9.45 -0.31 -14.01
N ILE A 232 9.69 -0.47 -15.31
CA ILE A 232 10.27 0.57 -16.17
C ILE A 232 9.24 1.68 -16.41
N ASP A 233 8.03 1.33 -16.80
CA ASP A 233 6.95 2.28 -17.13
C ASP A 233 6.55 3.14 -15.92
N LYS A 234 6.54 2.53 -14.73
CA LYS A 234 6.29 3.24 -13.46
C LYS A 234 7.49 4.06 -12.97
N GLY A 235 8.61 4.03 -13.67
CA GLY A 235 9.84 4.71 -13.25
C GLY A 235 10.42 4.19 -11.94
N ILE A 236 10.18 2.92 -11.59
CA ILE A 236 10.82 2.22 -10.47
C ILE A 236 12.22 1.77 -10.88
N VAL A 237 12.37 1.38 -12.15
CA VAL A 237 13.65 1.07 -12.79
C VAL A 237 13.90 2.10 -13.87
N VAL A 238 15.02 2.84 -13.74
CA VAL A 238 15.48 3.85 -14.70
C VAL A 238 16.91 3.50 -15.09
N ASP A 239 17.20 3.49 -16.37
CA ASP A 239 18.52 3.10 -16.91
C ASP A 239 19.02 1.75 -16.35
N GLY A 240 18.11 0.80 -16.23
CA GLY A 240 18.38 -0.53 -15.72
C GLY A 240 18.67 -0.61 -14.21
N LYS A 241 18.38 0.45 -13.42
CA LYS A 241 18.62 0.49 -11.97
C LYS A 241 17.36 0.82 -11.20
N PHE A 242 17.17 0.14 -10.08
CA PHE A 242 16.14 0.47 -9.11
C PHE A 242 16.43 1.83 -8.46
N VAL A 243 15.55 2.79 -8.65
CA VAL A 243 15.68 4.14 -8.08
C VAL A 243 15.12 4.24 -6.66
N GLN A 244 14.39 3.22 -6.22
CA GLN A 244 13.88 3.05 -4.86
C GLN A 244 13.87 1.56 -4.49
N ASP A 245 13.69 1.26 -3.19
CA ASP A 245 13.48 -0.11 -2.73
C ASP A 245 12.14 -0.63 -3.25
N TRP A 246 12.11 -1.89 -3.72
CA TRP A 246 10.88 -2.46 -4.27
C TRP A 246 10.59 -3.87 -3.72
N PRO A 247 9.39 -4.12 -3.17
CA PRO A 247 8.99 -5.42 -2.66
C PRO A 247 8.47 -6.33 -3.77
N PHE A 248 8.82 -7.59 -3.65
CA PHE A 248 8.30 -8.70 -4.45
C PHE A 248 7.62 -9.71 -3.52
N SER A 249 6.66 -10.45 -4.04
CA SER A 249 5.93 -11.47 -3.27
C SER A 249 6.80 -12.63 -2.78
N SER A 250 8.00 -12.82 -3.39
CA SER A 250 8.93 -13.87 -2.97
C SER A 250 10.37 -13.57 -3.40
N PRO A 251 11.37 -14.19 -2.72
CA PRO A 251 12.78 -14.10 -3.12
C PRO A 251 13.05 -14.62 -4.55
N SER A 252 12.29 -15.64 -4.99
CA SER A 252 12.43 -16.20 -6.34
C SER A 252 11.90 -15.26 -7.41
N ARG A 253 10.76 -14.57 -7.13
CA ARG A 253 10.22 -13.56 -8.04
C ARG A 253 11.18 -12.38 -8.16
N ALA A 254 11.70 -11.87 -7.05
CA ALA A 254 12.73 -10.84 -7.02
C ALA A 254 13.97 -11.19 -7.85
N ALA A 255 14.51 -12.40 -7.63
CA ALA A 255 15.68 -12.89 -8.36
C ALA A 255 15.41 -13.03 -9.87
N SER A 256 14.26 -13.56 -10.25
CA SER A 256 13.89 -13.76 -11.67
C SER A 256 13.66 -12.44 -12.39
N VAL A 257 13.05 -11.45 -11.75
CA VAL A 257 12.90 -10.10 -12.30
C VAL A 257 14.27 -9.44 -12.49
N VAL A 258 15.15 -9.52 -11.50
CA VAL A 258 16.49 -8.92 -11.57
C VAL A 258 17.34 -9.57 -12.66
N LEU A 259 17.38 -10.91 -12.71
CA LEU A 259 18.30 -11.66 -13.57
C LEU A 259 17.78 -11.94 -14.99
N GLY A 260 16.46 -11.83 -15.22
CA GLY A 260 15.87 -12.11 -16.53
C GLY A 260 15.76 -13.59 -16.89
N TYR A 261 15.84 -14.51 -15.90
CA TYR A 261 15.59 -15.94 -16.07
C TYR A 261 15.03 -16.57 -14.78
N LYS A 262 14.39 -17.72 -14.93
CA LYS A 262 13.79 -18.44 -13.80
C LYS A 262 14.87 -19.03 -12.88
N ILE A 263 14.84 -18.68 -11.60
CA ILE A 263 15.82 -19.12 -10.60
C ILE A 263 15.19 -19.30 -9.22
N SER A 264 15.77 -20.17 -8.40
CA SER A 264 15.41 -20.34 -6.99
C SER A 264 16.03 -19.23 -6.15
N GLY A 265 15.24 -18.24 -5.74
CA GLY A 265 15.69 -17.11 -4.91
C GLY A 265 16.31 -17.53 -3.58
N PRO A 266 15.72 -18.45 -2.79
CA PRO A 266 16.29 -18.89 -1.53
C PRO A 266 17.73 -19.41 -1.62
N ILE A 267 18.14 -19.91 -2.79
CA ILE A 267 19.52 -20.40 -3.05
C ILE A 267 20.38 -19.30 -3.68
N ALA A 268 19.79 -18.48 -4.54
CA ALA A 268 20.52 -17.45 -5.30
C ALA A 268 20.93 -16.26 -4.45
N TRP A 269 20.08 -15.82 -3.52
CA TRP A 269 20.38 -14.75 -2.58
C TRP A 269 21.34 -15.22 -1.50
N LYS A 270 22.51 -14.59 -1.39
CA LYS A 270 23.56 -14.94 -0.40
C LYS A 270 23.95 -13.71 0.40
N ASP A 271 24.22 -13.91 1.69
CA ASP A 271 24.75 -12.86 2.54
C ASP A 271 26.27 -12.61 2.31
N LYS A 272 26.84 -11.68 3.08
CA LYS A 272 28.28 -11.36 3.04
C LYS A 272 29.21 -12.55 3.35
N ASN A 273 28.71 -13.57 4.01
CA ASN A 273 29.44 -14.78 4.36
C ASN A 273 29.14 -15.92 3.36
N SER A 274 28.48 -15.64 2.23
CA SER A 274 28.04 -16.64 1.23
C SER A 274 27.00 -17.63 1.74
N VAL A 275 26.37 -17.39 2.90
CA VAL A 275 25.26 -18.18 3.42
C VAL A 275 24.02 -17.86 2.61
N THR A 276 23.32 -18.88 2.12
CA THR A 276 22.10 -18.67 1.32
C THR A 276 20.95 -18.18 2.19
N LEU A 277 19.97 -17.51 1.58
CA LEU A 277 18.76 -17.11 2.31
C LEU A 277 18.08 -18.32 2.96
N LYS A 278 18.06 -19.45 2.28
CA LYS A 278 17.50 -20.71 2.80
C LYS A 278 18.18 -21.15 4.10
N ASP A 279 19.52 -21.15 4.11
CA ASP A 279 20.28 -21.59 5.28
C ASP A 279 20.15 -20.60 6.44
N ALA A 280 20.11 -19.29 6.13
CA ALA A 280 19.87 -18.23 7.09
C ALA A 280 18.50 -18.32 7.78
N GLU A 281 17.47 -18.73 7.05
CA GLU A 281 16.12 -18.94 7.61
C GLU A 281 16.06 -20.15 8.55
N ILE A 282 16.88 -21.17 8.30
CA ILE A 282 17.01 -22.36 9.17
C ILE A 282 17.75 -21.98 10.46
N GLU A 283 18.85 -21.22 10.35
CA GLU A 283 19.60 -20.75 11.53
C GLU A 283 18.74 -19.92 12.51
N ASN A 284 17.79 -19.14 12.00
CA ASN A 284 16.88 -18.32 12.84
C ASN A 284 15.75 -19.11 13.53
N LYS A 285 15.59 -20.41 13.23
CA LYS A 285 14.58 -21.28 13.84
C LYS A 285 15.10 -22.08 15.03
N ASN A 286 16.39 -22.07 15.26
CA ASN A 286 17.07 -22.69 16.41
C ASN A 286 17.53 -21.61 17.41
#